data_0d5375ba5e2275c6960abe80849659f8
#
_entry.id   0d5375ba5e2275c6960abe80849659f8
#
_cell.length_a   1.000
_cell.length_b   1.000
_cell.length_c   1.000
_cell.angle_alpha   90.00
_cell.angle_beta   90.00
_cell.angle_gamma   90.00
#
_symmetry.space_group_name_H-M   'P 1'
#
loop_
_entity.id
_entity.type
_entity.pdbx_description
1 polymer ?
#
loop_
_entity_poly.entity_id
_entity_poly.type
_entity_poly.pdbx_seq_one_letter_code
_entity_poly.pdbx_strand_id
1 'polypeptide(L)'
;FADSSYSWTDTEDFSNIEKFQKEQEWLGVGISQHPLISLAKNPLYPIVSLSELSEGQTATVLVEIQSIRVIRTKKGENMAFLKVSDSKTNLEVTVFSNQYRQFKNLLHEGSFYYLNGKVQARDGRLQLVLNNLKEAVSERFWIQVANHDHDSEIYHILEQYKGQIPVVIRYENEQKNVLLPGYMVTKDTSLQESLKQIVMKTIYR
;
A
#
# COMPACT_ATOMS: atom_id res chain seq x y z
N PHE A 1 25.93 40.45 19.71
CA PHE A 1 25.04 39.29 19.61
C PHE A 1 24.72 39.12 18.12
N ALA A 2 25.26 38.08 17.49
CA ALA A 2 25.00 37.76 16.09
C ALA A 2 23.64 37.06 16.01
N ASP A 3 22.73 37.68 15.28
CA ASP A 3 21.44 37.07 14.89
C ASP A 3 21.70 35.92 13.93
N SER A 4 21.70 34.69 14.42
CA SER A 4 21.74 33.51 13.58
C SER A 4 20.31 33.23 13.10
N SER A 5 19.98 33.76 11.94
CA SER A 5 18.74 33.37 11.21
C SER A 5 18.85 31.91 10.77
N TYR A 6 18.23 31.03 11.54
CA TYR A 6 18.00 29.66 11.08
C TYR A 6 16.99 29.69 9.93
N SER A 7 17.46 29.47 8.72
CA SER A 7 16.56 29.19 7.60
C SER A 7 16.12 27.73 7.70
N TRP A 8 14.86 27.51 8.02
CA TRP A 8 14.24 26.19 7.88
C TRP A 8 14.21 25.83 6.40
N THR A 9 14.92 24.81 5.99
CA THR A 9 14.70 24.18 4.69
C THR A 9 13.41 23.39 4.79
N ASP A 10 12.46 23.69 3.92
CA ASP A 10 11.20 22.97 3.77
C ASP A 10 11.54 21.59 3.19
N THR A 11 11.87 20.64 4.05
CA THR A 11 12.07 19.24 3.69
C THR A 11 10.71 18.57 3.65
N GLU A 12 10.43 17.81 2.59
CA GLU A 12 9.22 16.98 2.52
C GLU A 12 9.09 16.14 3.79
N ASP A 13 7.92 16.22 4.41
CA ASP A 13 7.65 15.47 5.64
C ASP A 13 7.51 13.97 5.32
N PHE A 14 7.93 13.12 6.26
CA PHE A 14 7.82 11.66 6.11
C PHE A 14 6.36 11.22 5.89
N SER A 15 6.16 10.18 5.11
CA SER A 15 4.84 9.53 5.00
C SER A 15 4.39 8.99 6.37
N ASN A 16 3.08 8.79 6.55
CA ASN A 16 2.55 8.26 7.82
C ASN A 16 3.12 6.87 8.17
N ILE A 17 3.46 6.07 7.17
CA ILE A 17 4.09 4.76 7.38
C ILE A 17 5.52 4.94 7.87
N GLU A 18 6.31 5.80 7.22
CA GLU A 18 7.70 6.07 7.63
C GLU A 18 7.77 6.69 9.01
N LYS A 19 6.87 7.64 9.33
CA LYS A 19 6.77 8.21 10.68
C LYS A 19 6.53 7.12 11.72
N PHE A 20 5.54 6.29 11.51
CA PHE A 20 5.18 5.21 12.42
C PHE A 20 6.31 4.18 12.58
N GLN A 21 6.98 3.79 11.48
CA GLN A 21 8.11 2.87 11.53
C GLN A 21 9.29 3.46 12.30
N LYS A 22 9.63 4.73 12.08
CA LYS A 22 10.70 5.41 12.82
C LYS A 22 10.35 5.60 14.29
N GLU A 23 9.10 5.89 14.63
CA GLU A 23 8.63 5.96 16.01
C GLU A 23 8.78 4.63 16.73
N GLN A 24 8.41 3.52 16.05
CA GLN A 24 8.60 2.17 16.60
C GLN A 24 10.10 1.84 16.78
N GLU A 25 10.93 2.18 15.81
CA GLU A 25 12.37 1.94 15.87
C GLU A 25 13.05 2.72 16.99
N TRP A 26 12.71 4.00 17.17
CA TRP A 26 13.40 4.88 18.11
C TRP A 26 12.77 4.94 19.50
N LEU A 27 11.45 4.82 19.60
CA LEU A 27 10.71 4.98 20.85
C LEU A 27 10.15 3.64 21.37
N GLY A 28 10.21 2.57 20.57
CA GLY A 28 9.60 1.28 20.87
C GLY A 28 8.07 1.27 20.79
N VAL A 29 7.44 2.42 20.49
CA VAL A 29 5.97 2.57 20.35
C VAL A 29 5.66 3.53 19.20
N GLY A 30 4.61 3.26 18.43
CA GLY A 30 4.07 4.18 17.44
C GLY A 30 3.13 5.18 18.12
N ILE A 31 3.47 6.46 18.10
CA ILE A 31 2.65 7.57 18.63
C ILE A 31 1.64 8.03 17.57
N SER A 32 2.05 7.98 16.30
CA SER A 32 1.19 8.33 15.17
C SER A 32 0.07 7.30 14.97
N GLN A 33 -1.01 7.72 14.32
CA GLN A 33 -2.12 6.81 14.02
C GLN A 33 -1.61 5.62 13.19
N HIS A 34 -1.98 4.39 13.61
CA HIS A 34 -1.54 3.17 12.93
C HIS A 34 -1.82 3.24 11.42
N PRO A 35 -0.81 3.00 10.55
CA PRO A 35 -0.94 3.18 9.10
C PRO A 35 -2.13 2.45 8.46
N LEU A 36 -2.48 1.25 8.96
CA LEU A 36 -3.64 0.50 8.49
C LEU A 36 -4.96 1.27 8.61
N ILE A 37 -5.12 2.11 9.64
CA ILE A 37 -6.33 2.91 9.82
C ILE A 37 -6.44 3.95 8.71
N SER A 38 -5.33 4.58 8.34
CA SER A 38 -5.27 5.55 7.25
C SER A 38 -5.52 4.88 5.89
N LEU A 39 -4.85 3.76 5.64
CA LEU A 39 -4.99 2.97 4.41
C LEU A 39 -6.41 2.40 4.25
N ALA A 40 -7.04 1.96 5.34
CA ALA A 40 -8.39 1.40 5.32
C ALA A 40 -9.49 2.43 5.07
N LYS A 41 -9.27 3.72 5.35
CA LYS A 41 -10.24 4.79 5.04
C LYS A 41 -10.49 4.96 3.54
N ASN A 42 -9.44 4.74 2.72
CA ASN A 42 -9.52 4.83 1.26
C ASN A 42 -8.73 3.68 0.63
N PRO A 43 -9.23 2.44 0.73
CA PRO A 43 -8.51 1.29 0.24
C PRO A 43 -8.47 1.28 -1.31
N LEU A 44 -7.37 0.78 -1.87
CA LEU A 44 -7.20 0.62 -3.34
C LEU A 44 -8.08 -0.50 -3.91
N TYR A 45 -8.48 -1.45 -3.07
CA TYR A 45 -9.29 -2.60 -3.42
C TYR A 45 -10.40 -2.76 -2.38
N PRO A 46 -11.56 -3.34 -2.75
CA PRO A 46 -12.55 -3.76 -1.77
C PRO A 46 -11.90 -4.70 -0.75
N ILE A 47 -11.99 -4.37 0.53
CA ILE A 47 -11.40 -5.14 1.63
C ILE A 47 -12.46 -5.67 2.56
N VAL A 48 -12.16 -6.82 3.20
CA VAL A 48 -12.94 -7.42 4.28
C VAL A 48 -12.08 -7.38 5.55
N SER A 49 -12.69 -7.03 6.68
CA SER A 49 -12.01 -7.10 7.98
C SER A 49 -11.71 -8.55 8.35
N LEU A 50 -10.59 -8.81 9.05
CA LEU A 50 -10.25 -10.17 9.48
C LEU A 50 -11.32 -10.80 10.40
N SER A 51 -12.04 -9.97 11.15
CA SER A 51 -13.14 -10.41 12.02
C SER A 51 -14.41 -10.83 11.29
N GLU A 52 -14.55 -10.46 10.00
CA GLU A 52 -15.73 -10.73 9.16
C GLU A 52 -15.51 -11.88 8.16
N LEU A 53 -14.32 -12.51 8.20
CA LEU A 53 -14.00 -13.61 7.30
C LEU A 53 -14.83 -14.86 7.63
N SER A 54 -15.27 -15.53 6.58
CA SER A 54 -16.03 -16.78 6.66
C SER A 54 -15.34 -17.90 5.85
N GLU A 55 -15.44 -19.14 6.32
CA GLU A 55 -14.89 -20.29 5.65
C GLU A 55 -15.42 -20.44 4.22
N GLY A 56 -14.56 -20.80 3.27
CA GLY A 56 -14.88 -20.99 1.85
C GLY A 56 -14.88 -19.69 1.03
N GLN A 57 -14.91 -18.54 1.66
CA GLN A 57 -14.90 -17.22 1.03
C GLN A 57 -13.55 -16.94 0.36
N THR A 58 -13.57 -16.26 -0.79
CA THR A 58 -12.38 -15.58 -1.33
C THR A 58 -12.47 -14.10 -0.96
N ALA A 59 -11.47 -13.59 -0.26
CA ALA A 59 -11.47 -12.23 0.25
C ALA A 59 -10.14 -11.52 -0.01
N THR A 60 -10.19 -10.20 -0.05
CA THR A 60 -9.02 -9.33 0.02
C THR A 60 -9.01 -8.66 1.38
N VAL A 61 -7.89 -8.78 2.09
CA VAL A 61 -7.68 -8.18 3.39
C VAL A 61 -6.52 -7.18 3.33
N LEU A 62 -6.59 -6.11 4.11
CA LEU A 62 -5.50 -5.14 4.28
C LEU A 62 -4.86 -5.37 5.64
N VAL A 63 -3.59 -5.75 5.65
CA VAL A 63 -2.90 -6.22 6.85
C VAL A 63 -1.44 -5.81 6.90
N GLU A 64 -0.88 -5.82 8.11
CA GLU A 64 0.55 -5.81 8.40
C GLU A 64 1.06 -7.24 8.55
N ILE A 65 2.21 -7.55 7.96
CA ILE A 65 2.91 -8.82 8.22
C ILE A 65 3.73 -8.66 9.50
N GLN A 66 3.33 -9.35 10.56
CA GLN A 66 4.01 -9.32 11.86
C GLN A 66 5.20 -10.28 11.90
N SER A 67 5.09 -11.45 11.26
CA SER A 67 6.18 -12.42 11.19
C SER A 67 6.04 -13.34 9.98
N ILE A 68 7.18 -13.86 9.50
CA ILE A 68 7.31 -14.75 8.35
C ILE A 68 8.06 -16.01 8.80
N ARG A 69 7.40 -17.16 8.74
CA ARG A 69 8.03 -18.45 9.02
C ARG A 69 8.11 -19.29 7.75
N VAL A 70 9.31 -19.45 7.23
CA VAL A 70 9.57 -20.29 6.05
C VAL A 70 9.85 -21.71 6.50
N ILE A 71 9.23 -22.68 5.83
CA ILE A 71 9.47 -24.11 6.05
C ILE A 71 9.77 -24.81 4.72
N ARG A 72 10.48 -25.92 4.80
CA ARG A 72 10.73 -26.81 3.66
C ARG A 72 9.73 -27.95 3.65
N THR A 73 9.02 -28.12 2.55
CA THR A 73 8.06 -29.21 2.38
C THR A 73 8.75 -30.55 2.18
N LYS A 74 8.03 -31.66 2.30
CA LYS A 74 8.53 -33.02 2.01
C LYS A 74 9.07 -33.18 0.57
N LYS A 75 8.61 -32.34 -0.36
CA LYS A 75 9.09 -32.31 -1.75
C LYS A 75 10.34 -31.44 -1.93
N GLY A 76 10.89 -30.89 -0.85
CA GLY A 76 12.10 -30.05 -0.88
C GLY A 76 11.86 -28.60 -1.29
N GLU A 77 10.61 -28.18 -1.51
CA GLU A 77 10.25 -26.80 -1.85
C GLU A 77 10.01 -25.96 -0.61
N ASN A 78 10.25 -24.67 -0.70
CA ASN A 78 9.95 -23.75 0.39
C ASN A 78 8.48 -23.24 0.30
N MET A 79 7.83 -23.14 1.44
CA MET A 79 6.56 -22.47 1.65
C MET A 79 6.65 -21.59 2.90
N ALA A 80 5.70 -20.69 3.12
CA ALA A 80 5.70 -19.81 4.29
C ALA A 80 4.35 -19.78 5.00
N PHE A 81 4.42 -19.52 6.31
CA PHE A 81 3.30 -19.09 7.12
C PHE A 81 3.56 -17.66 7.57
N LEU A 82 2.59 -16.78 7.31
CA LEU A 82 2.65 -15.39 7.74
C LEU A 82 1.70 -15.21 8.93
N LYS A 83 2.14 -14.51 9.96
CA LYS A 83 1.25 -13.97 10.97
C LYS A 83 0.94 -12.52 10.59
N VAL A 84 -0.34 -12.22 10.38
CA VAL A 84 -0.77 -10.90 9.92
C VAL A 84 -1.80 -10.29 10.87
N SER A 85 -1.92 -8.96 10.85
CA SER A 85 -2.88 -8.21 11.66
C SER A 85 -3.53 -7.09 10.85
N ASP A 86 -4.83 -6.85 11.07
CA ASP A 86 -5.55 -5.66 10.59
C ASP A 86 -5.63 -4.55 11.65
N SER A 87 -4.75 -4.55 12.63
CA SER A 87 -4.71 -3.72 13.84
C SER A 87 -5.68 -4.13 14.95
N LYS A 88 -6.68 -4.95 14.67
CA LYS A 88 -7.68 -5.44 15.67
C LYS A 88 -7.60 -6.93 15.87
N THR A 89 -7.41 -7.68 14.80
CA THR A 89 -7.45 -9.14 14.77
C THR A 89 -6.20 -9.68 14.10
N ASN A 90 -5.74 -10.85 14.55
CA ASN A 90 -4.62 -11.57 13.93
C ASN A 90 -5.14 -12.77 13.12
N LEU A 91 -4.46 -13.08 12.04
CA LEU A 91 -4.75 -14.24 11.19
C LEU A 91 -3.45 -14.92 10.76
N GLU A 92 -3.51 -16.24 10.53
CA GLU A 92 -2.44 -16.97 9.85
C GLU A 92 -2.73 -17.01 8.35
N VAL A 93 -1.71 -16.74 7.53
CA VAL A 93 -1.77 -16.82 6.08
C VAL A 93 -0.81 -17.91 5.61
N THR A 94 -1.34 -18.89 4.88
CA THR A 94 -0.54 -19.95 4.27
C THR A 94 -0.13 -19.53 2.86
N VAL A 95 1.19 -19.52 2.60
CA VAL A 95 1.79 -19.21 1.31
C VAL A 95 2.42 -20.48 0.76
N PHE A 96 1.70 -21.17 -0.12
CA PHE A 96 2.22 -22.40 -0.74
C PHE A 96 3.41 -22.14 -1.66
N SER A 97 4.14 -23.19 -2.01
CA SER A 97 5.44 -23.11 -2.69
C SER A 97 5.40 -22.28 -3.99
N ASN A 98 4.34 -22.37 -4.77
CA ASN A 98 4.22 -21.60 -6.01
C ASN A 98 4.13 -20.09 -5.72
N GLN A 99 3.24 -19.66 -4.80
CA GLN A 99 3.08 -18.28 -4.38
C GLN A 99 4.33 -17.79 -3.64
N TYR A 100 4.94 -18.64 -2.79
CA TYR A 100 6.17 -18.26 -2.11
C TYR A 100 7.32 -17.99 -3.10
N ARG A 101 7.49 -18.81 -4.14
CA ARG A 101 8.48 -18.58 -5.19
C ARG A 101 8.25 -17.27 -5.92
N GLN A 102 6.99 -16.92 -6.18
CA GLN A 102 6.60 -15.68 -6.85
C GLN A 102 6.83 -14.45 -5.98
N PHE A 103 6.47 -14.52 -4.70
CA PHE A 103 6.35 -13.34 -3.83
C PHE A 103 7.45 -13.20 -2.77
N LYS A 104 8.37 -14.17 -2.61
CA LYS A 104 9.38 -14.18 -1.53
C LYS A 104 10.19 -12.89 -1.39
N ASN A 105 10.48 -12.22 -2.51
CA ASN A 105 11.24 -10.97 -2.52
C ASN A 105 10.40 -9.73 -2.16
N LEU A 106 9.09 -9.88 -2.11
CA LEU A 106 8.14 -8.82 -1.76
C LEU A 106 7.64 -8.95 -0.31
N LEU A 107 7.90 -10.07 0.36
CA LEU A 107 7.43 -10.33 1.71
C LEU A 107 8.41 -9.74 2.73
N HIS A 108 7.97 -8.72 3.46
CA HIS A 108 8.75 -8.08 4.52
C HIS A 108 7.93 -7.96 5.80
N GLU A 109 8.54 -8.29 6.94
CA GLU A 109 7.93 -8.06 8.26
C GLU A 109 7.83 -6.55 8.52
N GLY A 110 6.77 -6.11 9.19
CA GLY A 110 6.46 -4.70 9.47
C GLY A 110 5.94 -3.91 8.26
N SER A 111 5.72 -4.55 7.12
CA SER A 111 5.16 -3.92 5.91
C SER A 111 3.68 -4.26 5.73
N PHE A 112 2.98 -3.41 4.99
CA PHE A 112 1.53 -3.45 4.80
C PHE A 112 1.19 -3.99 3.42
N TYR A 113 0.19 -4.89 3.36
CA TYR A 113 -0.18 -5.56 2.12
C TYR A 113 -1.69 -5.71 1.98
N TYR A 114 -2.15 -5.66 0.73
CA TYR A 114 -3.42 -6.25 0.31
C TYR A 114 -3.15 -7.71 -0.01
N LEU A 115 -3.71 -8.63 0.78
CA LEU A 115 -3.62 -10.08 0.56
C LEU A 115 -4.96 -10.58 0.04
N ASN A 116 -4.96 -11.18 -1.14
CA ASN A 116 -6.11 -11.88 -1.69
C ASN A 116 -5.92 -13.38 -1.52
N GLY A 117 -6.92 -14.07 -1.03
CA GLY A 117 -6.83 -15.50 -0.80
C GLY A 117 -8.17 -16.16 -0.47
N LYS A 118 -8.15 -17.48 -0.37
CA LYS A 118 -9.28 -18.29 0.04
C LYS A 118 -9.22 -18.57 1.54
N VAL A 119 -10.30 -18.29 2.24
CA VAL A 119 -10.44 -18.58 3.66
C VAL A 119 -10.75 -20.05 3.87
N GLN A 120 -10.03 -20.72 4.75
CA GLN A 120 -10.21 -22.11 5.11
C GLN A 120 -10.17 -22.28 6.64
N ALA A 121 -10.89 -23.25 7.14
CA ALA A 121 -10.75 -23.67 8.54
C ALA A 121 -9.70 -24.78 8.64
N ARG A 122 -8.78 -24.66 9.58
CA ARG A 122 -7.82 -25.68 9.98
C ARG A 122 -7.72 -25.74 11.48
N ASP A 123 -7.92 -26.94 12.02
CA ASP A 123 -7.88 -27.18 13.47
C ASP A 123 -8.78 -26.22 14.27
N GLY A 124 -9.98 -25.91 13.71
CA GLY A 124 -10.97 -25.02 14.32
C GLY A 124 -10.62 -23.51 14.23
N ARG A 125 -9.58 -23.14 13.48
CA ARG A 125 -9.18 -21.74 13.28
C ARG A 125 -9.25 -21.37 11.79
N LEU A 126 -9.71 -20.16 11.52
CA LEU A 126 -9.68 -19.64 10.16
C LEU A 126 -8.23 -19.29 9.78
N GLN A 127 -7.87 -19.56 8.54
CA GLN A 127 -6.64 -19.14 7.90
C GLN A 127 -6.93 -18.66 6.48
N LEU A 128 -6.06 -17.81 5.94
CA LEU A 128 -6.12 -17.39 4.55
C LEU A 128 -5.07 -18.17 3.74
N VAL A 129 -5.49 -18.82 2.67
CA VAL A 129 -4.55 -19.39 1.69
C VAL A 129 -4.29 -18.34 0.61
N LEU A 130 -3.05 -17.86 0.52
CA LEU A 130 -2.67 -16.77 -0.36
C LEU A 130 -2.80 -17.15 -1.83
N ASN A 131 -3.53 -16.35 -2.61
CA ASN A 131 -3.56 -16.37 -4.06
C ASN A 131 -2.67 -15.28 -4.65
N ASN A 132 -2.80 -14.06 -4.15
CA ASN A 132 -2.08 -12.89 -4.65
C ASN A 132 -1.82 -11.88 -3.53
N LEU A 133 -0.79 -11.05 -3.72
CA LEU A 133 -0.50 -9.93 -2.81
C LEU A 133 -0.09 -8.69 -3.59
N LYS A 134 -0.35 -7.53 -2.98
CA LYS A 134 0.20 -6.24 -3.40
C LYS A 134 0.58 -5.44 -2.17
N GLU A 135 1.71 -4.76 -2.24
CA GLU A 135 2.13 -3.86 -1.18
C GLU A 135 1.16 -2.68 -1.06
N ALA A 136 0.78 -2.34 0.17
CA ALA A 136 -0.08 -1.21 0.47
C ALA A 136 0.80 0.01 0.75
N VAL A 137 0.79 0.98 -0.16
CA VAL A 137 1.50 2.24 -0.04
C VAL A 137 0.54 3.34 0.39
N SER A 138 0.97 4.22 1.29
CA SER A 138 0.19 5.38 1.72
C SER A 138 0.38 6.57 0.80
N GLU A 139 1.53 6.69 0.16
CA GLU A 139 1.84 7.77 -0.78
C GLU A 139 0.99 7.65 -2.04
N ARG A 140 0.47 8.78 -2.52
CA ARG A 140 -0.31 8.88 -3.75
C ARG A 140 0.22 10.01 -4.61
N PHE A 141 0.20 9.80 -5.92
CA PHE A 141 0.48 10.85 -6.87
C PHE A 141 -0.81 11.60 -7.22
N TRP A 142 -0.89 12.84 -6.79
CA TRP A 142 -2.03 13.72 -7.02
C TRP A 142 -1.81 14.58 -8.24
N ILE A 143 -2.81 14.60 -9.12
CA ILE A 143 -2.87 15.45 -10.30
C ILE A 143 -4.11 16.34 -10.16
N GLN A 144 -3.93 17.65 -10.20
CA GLN A 144 -5.01 18.63 -10.16
C GLN A 144 -5.25 19.18 -11.56
N VAL A 145 -6.46 19.06 -12.06
CA VAL A 145 -6.90 19.54 -13.38
C VAL A 145 -8.15 20.41 -13.28
N ALA A 146 -8.37 21.28 -14.25
CA ALA A 146 -9.58 22.10 -14.30
C ALA A 146 -10.82 21.23 -14.61
N ASN A 147 -10.73 20.36 -15.59
CA ASN A 147 -11.79 19.51 -16.13
C ASN A 147 -11.21 18.25 -16.80
N HIS A 148 -11.99 17.55 -17.62
CA HIS A 148 -11.64 16.29 -18.29
C HIS A 148 -10.95 16.46 -19.66
N ASP A 149 -10.66 17.68 -20.12
CA ASP A 149 -10.17 17.94 -21.50
C ASP A 149 -8.86 17.24 -21.84
N HIS A 150 -7.99 17.00 -20.85
CA HIS A 150 -6.68 16.38 -21.03
C HIS A 150 -6.57 14.94 -20.49
N ASP A 151 -7.68 14.30 -20.13
CA ASP A 151 -7.65 12.96 -19.52
C ASP A 151 -6.88 11.94 -20.38
N SER A 152 -7.10 11.90 -21.69
CA SER A 152 -6.42 10.97 -22.59
C SER A 152 -4.91 11.19 -22.66
N GLU A 153 -4.45 12.44 -22.64
CA GLU A 153 -3.03 12.79 -22.62
C GLU A 153 -2.38 12.41 -21.30
N ILE A 154 -3.06 12.69 -20.19
CA ILE A 154 -2.63 12.30 -18.84
C ILE A 154 -2.46 10.79 -18.77
N TYR A 155 -3.44 10.00 -19.19
CA TYR A 155 -3.37 8.54 -19.17
C TYR A 155 -2.21 8.00 -20.02
N HIS A 156 -2.00 8.57 -21.19
CA HIS A 156 -0.88 8.18 -22.05
C HIS A 156 0.49 8.45 -21.39
N ILE A 157 0.64 9.59 -20.70
CA ILE A 157 1.87 9.91 -19.96
C ILE A 157 2.04 8.94 -18.79
N LEU A 158 0.98 8.68 -17.98
CA LEU A 158 1.06 7.79 -16.83
C LEU A 158 1.50 6.37 -17.21
N GLU A 159 1.11 5.87 -18.39
CA GLU A 159 1.52 4.56 -18.88
C GLU A 159 3.03 4.41 -19.10
N GLN A 160 3.74 5.51 -19.31
CA GLN A 160 5.18 5.51 -19.50
C GLN A 160 5.98 5.43 -18.19
N TYR A 161 5.34 5.75 -17.05
CA TYR A 161 5.98 5.84 -15.73
C TYR A 161 5.42 4.80 -14.74
N LYS A 162 5.23 3.57 -15.19
CA LYS A 162 4.65 2.48 -14.37
C LYS A 162 5.46 2.21 -13.10
N GLY A 163 4.76 2.13 -11.94
CA GLY A 163 5.35 1.91 -10.64
C GLY A 163 4.36 1.35 -9.62
N GLN A 164 4.49 1.77 -8.35
CA GLN A 164 3.69 1.27 -7.23
C GLN A 164 2.81 2.36 -6.57
N ILE A 165 3.00 3.64 -6.93
CA ILE A 165 2.29 4.75 -6.30
C ILE A 165 0.95 4.98 -7.02
N PRO A 166 -0.19 4.85 -6.34
CA PRO A 166 -1.51 5.08 -6.91
C PRO A 166 -1.72 6.53 -7.34
N VAL A 167 -2.46 6.73 -8.42
CA VAL A 167 -2.75 8.05 -8.98
C VAL A 167 -4.17 8.50 -8.58
N VAL A 168 -4.28 9.72 -8.12
CA VAL A 168 -5.55 10.40 -7.85
C VAL A 168 -5.63 11.67 -8.69
N ILE A 169 -6.70 11.83 -9.47
CA ILE A 169 -6.99 13.07 -10.17
C ILE A 169 -8.05 13.87 -9.40
N ARG A 170 -7.77 15.14 -9.16
CA ARG A 170 -8.74 16.11 -8.65
C ARG A 170 -9.25 16.98 -9.78
N TYR A 171 -10.53 16.89 -10.06
CA TYR A 171 -11.26 17.75 -11.01
C TYR A 171 -11.85 18.96 -10.27
N GLU A 172 -11.34 20.16 -10.58
CA GLU A 172 -11.74 21.38 -9.87
C GLU A 172 -13.16 21.81 -10.21
N ASN A 173 -13.58 21.65 -11.47
CA ASN A 173 -14.95 21.97 -11.90
C ASN A 173 -16.03 21.16 -11.16
N GLU A 174 -15.71 19.91 -10.80
CA GLU A 174 -16.63 19.00 -10.10
C GLU A 174 -16.36 18.91 -8.59
N GLN A 175 -15.27 19.53 -8.09
CA GLN A 175 -14.78 19.38 -6.71
C GLN A 175 -14.62 17.91 -6.29
N LYS A 176 -14.22 17.06 -7.22
CA LYS A 176 -14.20 15.61 -7.08
C LYS A 176 -12.78 15.05 -7.16
N ASN A 177 -12.49 14.08 -6.29
CA ASN A 177 -11.27 13.28 -6.34
C ASN A 177 -11.59 11.90 -6.92
N VAL A 178 -10.84 11.50 -7.94
CA VAL A 178 -10.99 10.20 -8.61
C VAL A 178 -9.70 9.41 -8.48
N LEU A 179 -9.73 8.30 -7.74
CA LEU A 179 -8.65 7.32 -7.77
C LEU A 179 -8.72 6.59 -9.12
N LEU A 180 -7.59 6.53 -9.84
CA LEU A 180 -7.51 5.84 -11.13
C LEU A 180 -7.20 4.36 -10.94
N PRO A 181 -8.18 3.45 -11.11
CA PRO A 181 -7.93 2.03 -11.01
C PRO A 181 -6.96 1.57 -12.12
N GLY A 182 -5.90 0.86 -11.73
CA GLY A 182 -4.93 0.32 -12.68
C GLY A 182 -3.79 1.26 -13.08
N TYR A 183 -3.83 2.54 -12.70
CA TYR A 183 -2.72 3.47 -12.91
C TYR A 183 -1.91 3.61 -11.62
N MET A 184 -0.70 3.10 -11.67
CA MET A 184 0.30 3.24 -10.60
C MET A 184 1.61 3.72 -11.22
N VAL A 185 2.24 4.72 -10.62
CA VAL A 185 3.44 5.37 -11.15
C VAL A 185 4.64 5.20 -10.22
N THR A 186 5.84 5.38 -10.77
CA THR A 186 7.06 5.54 -9.99
C THR A 186 7.19 6.99 -9.51
N LYS A 187 7.92 7.21 -8.42
CA LYS A 187 8.27 8.56 -7.97
C LYS A 187 9.37 9.10 -8.88
N ASP A 188 8.99 9.98 -9.80
CA ASP A 188 9.88 10.51 -10.84
C ASP A 188 9.55 11.98 -11.11
N THR A 189 10.56 12.83 -11.07
CA THR A 189 10.43 14.26 -11.40
C THR A 189 10.12 14.48 -12.89
N SER A 190 10.59 13.58 -13.77
CA SER A 190 10.28 13.64 -15.20
C SER A 190 8.81 13.46 -15.50
N LEU A 191 8.09 12.65 -14.69
CA LEU A 191 6.64 12.53 -14.77
C LEU A 191 5.96 13.87 -14.49
N GLN A 192 6.38 14.57 -13.43
CA GLN A 192 5.83 15.87 -13.08
C GLN A 192 6.11 16.92 -14.19
N GLU A 193 7.31 16.92 -14.75
CA GLU A 193 7.66 17.80 -15.87
C GLU A 193 6.82 17.49 -17.12
N SER A 194 6.61 16.21 -17.46
CA SER A 194 5.79 15.82 -18.62
C SER A 194 4.31 16.26 -18.49
N LEU A 195 3.80 16.32 -17.27
CA LEU A 195 2.43 16.76 -17.00
C LEU A 195 2.27 18.29 -16.88
N LYS A 196 3.35 19.03 -16.64
CA LYS A 196 3.34 20.46 -16.26
C LYS A 196 2.55 21.38 -17.19
N GLN A 197 2.46 21.06 -18.49
CA GLN A 197 1.78 21.90 -19.47
C GLN A 197 0.28 21.65 -19.57
N ILE A 198 -0.18 20.48 -19.10
CA ILE A 198 -1.57 20.03 -19.26
C ILE A 198 -2.35 19.93 -17.93
N VAL A 199 -1.66 20.10 -16.80
CA VAL A 199 -2.30 20.04 -15.47
C VAL A 199 -2.00 21.29 -14.66
N MET A 200 -2.87 21.59 -13.69
CA MET A 200 -2.69 22.75 -12.82
C MET A 200 -1.58 22.52 -11.77
N LYS A 201 -1.51 21.31 -11.22
CA LYS A 201 -0.54 20.94 -10.17
C LYS A 201 -0.38 19.42 -10.07
N THR A 202 0.82 18.99 -9.70
CA THR A 202 1.11 17.62 -9.29
C THR A 202 1.83 17.59 -7.94
N ILE A 203 1.56 16.59 -7.12
CA ILE A 203 2.23 16.39 -5.83
C ILE A 203 2.21 14.90 -5.44
N TYR A 204 3.31 14.40 -4.87
CA TYR A 204 3.36 13.14 -4.13
C TYR A 204 3.05 13.40 -2.66
N ARG A 205 2.02 12.77 -2.11
CA ARG A 205 1.65 12.88 -0.68
C ARG A 205 0.83 11.68 -0.20
#